data_1da758015b0f15770b7fe087c6bb4451
#
_entry.id   1da758015b0f15770b7fe087c6bb4451
#
_cell.length_a   1.000
_cell.length_b   1.000
_cell.length_c   1.000
_cell.angle_alpha   90.00
_cell.angle_beta   90.00
_cell.angle_gamma   90.00
#
_symmetry.space_group_name_H-M   'P 1'
#
loop_
_entity.id
_entity.type
_entity.pdbx_description
1 polymer ?
#
loop_
_entity_poly.entity_id
_entity_poly.type
_entity_poly.pdbx_seq_one_letter_code
_entity_poly.pdbx_strand_id
1 'polypeptide(L)'
;GQMSFWGAQVIINLFAAIPVIGPDLSVWIRGDFNVSDVTLNRFFALHVIAVPLVLVGLVVAHLIALHEVGSNNPDGVEIKKLKGENGLPLDGIPFHPYYTVKDILGTVVFLIVFCAIMFFAPEGGGYFLEAPNFDPADPLKTPAHIAPVWYFTPFYAILRAIPSFFGTQVWGVLGMGAAVVLI
;
A
#
# COMPACT_ATOMS: atom_id res chain seq x y z
N GLY A 1 7.53 -17.55 -4.54
CA GLY A 1 8.65 -17.67 -5.42
C GLY A 1 8.39 -17.16 -6.81
N GLN A 2 7.81 -17.97 -7.67
CA GLN A 2 7.66 -17.69 -9.12
C GLN A 2 6.85 -16.39 -9.38
N MET A 3 5.74 -16.21 -8.72
CA MET A 3 4.91 -15.01 -8.91
C MET A 3 5.59 -13.74 -8.40
N SER A 4 6.32 -13.81 -7.29
CA SER A 4 7.06 -12.64 -6.76
C SER A 4 8.20 -12.22 -7.67
N PHE A 5 8.97 -13.20 -8.19
CA PHE A 5 10.07 -12.94 -9.11
C PHE A 5 9.58 -12.27 -10.40
N TRP A 6 8.58 -12.87 -11.05
CA TRP A 6 8.02 -12.34 -12.29
C TRP A 6 7.18 -11.08 -12.08
N GLY A 7 6.54 -10.95 -10.91
CA GLY A 7 5.86 -9.72 -10.50
C GLY A 7 6.84 -8.54 -10.36
N ALA A 8 8.00 -8.75 -9.74
CA ALA A 8 9.06 -7.75 -9.66
C ALA A 8 9.53 -7.34 -11.06
N GLN A 9 9.73 -8.31 -11.95
CA GLN A 9 10.11 -8.04 -13.34
C GLN A 9 9.08 -7.16 -14.05
N VAL A 10 7.79 -7.46 -13.90
CA VAL A 10 6.70 -6.68 -14.51
C VAL A 10 6.67 -5.26 -13.96
N ILE A 11 6.72 -5.10 -12.62
CA ILE A 11 6.66 -3.79 -11.98
C ILE A 11 7.84 -2.91 -12.38
N ILE A 12 9.05 -3.45 -12.40
CA ILE A 12 10.24 -2.70 -12.83
C ILE A 12 10.12 -2.29 -14.30
N ASN A 13 9.59 -3.17 -15.15
CA ASN A 13 9.40 -2.86 -16.57
C ASN A 13 8.37 -1.75 -16.83
N LEU A 14 7.47 -1.43 -15.89
CA LEU A 14 6.59 -0.28 -16.01
C LEU A 14 7.37 1.05 -16.07
N PHE A 15 8.48 1.13 -15.36
CA PHE A 15 9.35 2.32 -15.41
C PHE A 15 10.04 2.48 -16.77
N ALA A 16 10.25 1.39 -17.51
CA ALA A 16 10.81 1.46 -18.87
C ALA A 16 9.88 2.19 -19.86
N ALA A 17 8.59 2.33 -19.54
CA ALA A 17 7.64 3.10 -20.37
C ALA A 17 7.87 4.62 -20.31
N ILE A 18 8.64 5.12 -19.36
CA ILE A 18 8.96 6.56 -19.25
C ILE A 18 9.85 6.96 -20.44
N PRO A 19 9.43 7.96 -21.23
CA PRO A 19 10.21 8.39 -22.37
C PRO A 19 11.63 8.84 -21.99
N VAL A 20 12.60 8.55 -22.85
CA VAL A 20 14.02 8.94 -22.77
C VAL A 20 14.79 8.21 -21.67
N ILE A 21 14.36 8.29 -20.41
CA ILE A 21 15.10 7.76 -19.25
C ILE A 21 14.65 6.38 -18.80
N GLY A 22 13.48 5.91 -19.27
CA GLY A 22 12.84 4.70 -18.77
C GLY A 22 13.69 3.44 -18.83
N PRO A 23 14.31 3.11 -19.95
CA PRO A 23 15.17 1.95 -20.04
C PRO A 23 16.34 1.96 -19.04
N ASP A 24 17.06 3.08 -18.93
CA ASP A 24 18.18 3.21 -18.00
C ASP A 24 17.70 3.20 -16.54
N LEU A 25 16.57 3.85 -16.26
CA LEU A 25 15.94 3.85 -14.95
C LEU A 25 15.54 2.42 -14.52
N SER A 26 14.99 1.62 -15.43
CA SER A 26 14.60 0.24 -15.11
C SER A 26 15.81 -0.64 -14.79
N VAL A 27 16.92 -0.48 -15.50
CA VAL A 27 18.18 -1.15 -15.20
C VAL A 27 18.76 -0.68 -13.86
N TRP A 28 18.70 0.63 -13.60
CA TRP A 28 19.18 1.18 -12.33
C TRP A 28 18.37 0.68 -11.14
N ILE A 29 17.02 0.64 -11.23
CA ILE A 29 16.14 0.11 -10.18
C ILE A 29 16.44 -1.37 -9.93
N ARG A 30 16.59 -2.15 -10.99
CA ARG A 30 16.89 -3.57 -10.92
C ARG A 30 18.30 -3.84 -10.38
N GLY A 31 19.25 -2.98 -10.74
CA GLY A 31 20.66 -3.08 -10.40
C GLY A 31 21.44 -4.07 -11.24
N ASP A 32 20.78 -4.66 -12.23
CA ASP A 32 21.32 -5.60 -13.19
C ASP A 32 20.45 -5.59 -14.46
N PHE A 33 20.87 -6.29 -15.51
CA PHE A 33 20.08 -6.46 -16.73
C PHE A 33 18.84 -7.35 -16.51
N ASN A 34 18.94 -8.32 -15.59
CA ASN A 34 17.84 -9.19 -15.17
C ASN A 34 17.58 -9.06 -13.69
N VAL A 35 16.44 -9.55 -13.22
CA VAL A 35 16.17 -9.67 -11.77
C VAL A 35 17.19 -10.64 -11.19
N SER A 36 17.97 -10.19 -10.23
CA SER A 36 19.08 -10.90 -9.61
C SER A 36 19.05 -10.72 -8.08
N ASP A 37 20.04 -11.27 -7.39
CA ASP A 37 20.21 -11.10 -5.94
C ASP A 37 20.30 -9.63 -5.55
N VAL A 38 20.91 -8.79 -6.40
CA VAL A 38 20.98 -7.33 -6.16
C VAL A 38 19.58 -6.72 -6.14
N THR A 39 18.72 -7.11 -7.08
CA THR A 39 17.34 -6.66 -7.16
C THR A 39 16.58 -7.08 -5.90
N LEU A 40 16.67 -8.35 -5.53
CA LEU A 40 15.97 -8.90 -4.37
C LEU A 40 16.42 -8.22 -3.07
N ASN A 41 17.70 -7.99 -2.88
CA ASN A 41 18.25 -7.28 -1.71
C ASN A 41 17.75 -5.83 -1.62
N ARG A 42 17.69 -5.11 -2.74
CA ARG A 42 17.17 -3.74 -2.79
C ARG A 42 15.70 -3.68 -2.41
N PHE A 43 14.88 -4.56 -2.99
CA PHE A 43 13.45 -4.60 -2.69
C PHE A 43 13.18 -5.10 -1.28
N PHE A 44 13.97 -6.05 -0.78
CA PHE A 44 13.89 -6.48 0.62
C PHE A 44 14.19 -5.33 1.58
N ALA A 45 15.29 -4.61 1.38
CA ALA A 45 15.65 -3.47 2.22
C ALA A 45 14.59 -2.36 2.15
N LEU A 46 14.05 -2.09 0.97
CA LEU A 46 12.96 -1.13 0.78
C LEU A 46 11.71 -1.54 1.56
N HIS A 47 11.27 -2.80 1.40
CA HIS A 47 10.02 -3.30 1.98
C HIS A 47 10.10 -3.48 3.51
N VAL A 48 11.22 -3.98 4.03
CA VAL A 48 11.37 -4.35 5.44
C VAL A 48 11.89 -3.21 6.30
N ILE A 49 12.64 -2.27 5.72
CA ILE A 49 13.29 -1.19 6.46
C ILE A 49 12.74 0.18 6.02
N ALA A 50 12.97 0.58 4.77
CA ALA A 50 12.71 1.95 4.36
C ALA A 50 11.21 2.31 4.41
N VAL A 51 10.35 1.49 3.83
CA VAL A 51 8.89 1.74 3.80
C VAL A 51 8.28 1.73 5.19
N PRO A 52 8.56 0.76 6.08
CA PRO A 52 8.07 0.79 7.45
C PRO A 52 8.56 2.01 8.24
N LEU A 53 9.81 2.42 8.09
CA LEU A 53 10.31 3.63 8.78
C LEU A 53 9.64 4.90 8.29
N VAL A 54 9.45 5.04 6.97
CA VAL A 54 8.71 6.17 6.40
C VAL A 54 7.26 6.18 6.89
N LEU A 55 6.60 5.02 6.91
CA LEU A 55 5.24 4.90 7.44
C LEU A 55 5.15 5.35 8.89
N VAL A 56 6.04 4.88 9.76
CA VAL A 56 6.10 5.29 11.17
C VAL A 56 6.33 6.80 11.27
N GLY A 57 7.26 7.36 10.49
CA GLY A 57 7.50 8.79 10.44
C GLY A 57 6.27 9.61 10.04
N LEU A 58 5.53 9.14 9.03
CA LEU A 58 4.27 9.78 8.60
C LEU A 58 3.18 9.68 9.66
N VAL A 59 3.07 8.55 10.37
CA VAL A 59 2.12 8.39 11.49
C VAL A 59 2.46 9.38 12.61
N VAL A 60 3.74 9.52 12.96
CA VAL A 60 4.18 10.50 13.98
C VAL A 60 3.82 11.93 13.56
N ALA A 61 4.12 12.31 12.31
CA ALA A 61 3.77 13.62 11.78
C ALA A 61 2.24 13.86 11.78
N HIS A 62 1.46 12.83 11.42
CA HIS A 62 0.01 12.87 11.44
C HIS A 62 -0.55 13.11 12.85
N LEU A 63 -0.02 12.41 13.85
CA LEU A 63 -0.42 12.58 15.25
C LEU A 63 0.00 13.95 15.83
N ILE A 64 1.17 14.47 15.43
CA ILE A 64 1.59 15.84 15.81
C ILE A 64 0.59 16.85 15.23
N ALA A 65 0.26 16.74 13.95
CA ALA A 65 -0.73 17.62 13.32
C ALA A 65 -2.10 17.54 14.02
N LEU A 66 -2.54 16.33 14.38
CA LEU A 66 -3.79 16.14 15.15
C LEU A 66 -3.74 16.84 16.49
N HIS A 67 -2.61 16.79 17.22
CA HIS A 67 -2.46 17.46 18.51
C HIS A 67 -2.45 18.99 18.37
N GLU A 68 -1.87 19.53 17.29
CA GLU A 68 -1.90 20.98 17.02
C GLU A 68 -3.31 21.48 16.73
N VAL A 69 -4.02 20.82 15.82
CA VAL A 69 -5.37 21.23 15.42
C VAL A 69 -6.43 20.79 16.44
N GLY A 70 -6.29 19.60 17.01
CA GLY A 70 -7.25 18.92 17.87
C GLY A 70 -8.42 18.32 17.11
N SER A 71 -9.21 17.53 17.81
CA SER A 71 -10.41 16.88 17.28
C SER A 71 -11.55 17.88 17.09
N ASN A 72 -12.33 17.70 16.04
CA ASN A 72 -13.58 18.41 15.79
C ASN A 72 -14.77 17.49 16.09
N ASN A 73 -15.96 18.09 16.29
CA ASN A 73 -17.18 17.29 16.36
C ASN A 73 -17.75 16.98 14.96
N PRO A 74 -18.66 15.99 14.85
CA PRO A 74 -19.21 15.57 13.54
C PRO A 74 -19.99 16.68 12.81
N ASP A 75 -20.52 17.65 13.53
CA ASP A 75 -21.33 18.74 12.98
C ASP A 75 -20.48 19.94 12.53
N GLY A 76 -19.16 19.84 12.64
CA GLY A 76 -18.23 20.91 12.26
C GLY A 76 -18.20 22.09 13.23
N VAL A 77 -18.78 21.95 14.42
CA VAL A 77 -18.76 23.00 15.47
C VAL A 77 -17.34 23.09 16.05
N GLU A 78 -16.80 24.30 16.07
CA GLU A 78 -15.47 24.53 16.65
C GLU A 78 -15.53 24.55 18.18
N ILE A 79 -15.46 23.37 18.77
CA ILE A 79 -15.62 23.14 20.21
C ILE A 79 -14.60 23.90 21.09
N LYS A 80 -13.45 24.27 20.52
CA LYS A 80 -12.40 24.98 21.23
C LYS A 80 -12.80 26.44 21.58
N LYS A 81 -13.71 27.02 20.81
CA LYS A 81 -14.23 28.40 21.04
C LYS A 81 -15.40 28.43 21.98
N LEU A 82 -16.16 27.34 22.12
CA LEU A 82 -17.34 27.21 22.94
C LEU A 82 -17.01 26.44 24.21
N LYS A 83 -16.49 27.13 25.21
CA LYS A 83 -16.10 26.54 26.51
C LYS A 83 -17.01 26.99 27.61
N GLY A 84 -17.30 26.10 28.56
CA GLY A 84 -17.96 26.40 29.81
C GLY A 84 -17.03 27.10 30.84
N GLU A 85 -17.57 27.46 32.00
CA GLU A 85 -16.81 28.07 33.09
C GLU A 85 -15.66 27.20 33.60
N ASN A 86 -15.78 25.89 33.44
CA ASN A 86 -14.75 24.90 33.78
C ASN A 86 -13.64 24.75 32.71
N GLY A 87 -13.69 25.57 31.65
CA GLY A 87 -12.73 25.53 30.55
C GLY A 87 -12.88 24.34 29.58
N LEU A 88 -13.88 23.49 29.80
CA LEU A 88 -14.16 22.34 28.91
C LEU A 88 -15.11 22.74 27.79
N PRO A 89 -15.01 22.09 26.60
CA PRO A 89 -15.94 22.32 25.51
C PRO A 89 -17.38 22.00 25.91
N LEU A 90 -18.31 22.88 25.55
CA LEU A 90 -19.75 22.71 25.85
C LEU A 90 -20.37 21.61 24.97
N ASP A 91 -19.88 21.49 23.74
CA ASP A 91 -20.38 20.52 22.72
C ASP A 91 -19.35 19.42 22.50
N GLY A 92 -18.95 18.76 23.55
CA GLY A 92 -17.98 17.69 23.53
C GLY A 92 -18.21 16.71 24.66
N ILE A 93 -17.69 15.51 24.50
CA ILE A 93 -17.66 14.49 25.56
C ILE A 93 -16.21 14.11 25.83
N PRO A 94 -15.88 13.65 27.06
CA PRO A 94 -14.54 13.15 27.37
C PRO A 94 -14.14 12.00 26.44
N PHE A 95 -12.90 12.00 25.96
CA PHE A 95 -12.38 10.89 25.18
C PHE A 95 -12.31 9.61 26.01
N HIS A 96 -11.75 9.71 27.20
CA HIS A 96 -11.69 8.59 28.14
C HIS A 96 -12.88 8.65 29.14
N PRO A 97 -13.60 7.56 29.41
CA PRO A 97 -13.39 6.19 28.91
C PRO A 97 -14.12 5.86 27.60
N TYR A 98 -14.99 6.73 27.11
CA TYR A 98 -15.95 6.43 26.06
C TYR A 98 -15.29 5.97 24.74
N TYR A 99 -14.40 6.78 24.19
CA TYR A 99 -13.71 6.45 22.93
C TYR A 99 -12.53 5.51 23.12
N THR A 100 -11.85 5.58 24.26
CA THR A 100 -10.80 4.63 24.61
C THR A 100 -11.31 3.19 24.59
N VAL A 101 -12.48 2.93 25.17
CA VAL A 101 -13.08 1.59 25.17
C VAL A 101 -13.47 1.15 23.77
N LYS A 102 -14.04 2.06 22.96
CA LYS A 102 -14.41 1.77 21.57
C LYS A 102 -13.19 1.46 20.68
N ASP A 103 -12.12 2.22 20.85
CA ASP A 103 -10.88 2.01 20.10
C ASP A 103 -10.24 0.67 20.45
N ILE A 104 -10.21 0.33 21.75
CA ILE A 104 -9.71 -0.99 22.20
C ILE A 104 -10.59 -2.11 21.64
N LEU A 105 -11.92 -1.96 21.70
CA LEU A 105 -12.83 -2.96 21.15
C LEU A 105 -12.60 -3.15 19.64
N GLY A 106 -12.52 -2.07 18.87
CA GLY A 106 -12.26 -2.13 17.44
C GLY A 106 -10.93 -2.80 17.12
N THR A 107 -9.89 -2.46 17.86
CA THR A 107 -8.55 -3.08 17.72
C THR A 107 -8.58 -4.57 18.04
N VAL A 108 -9.26 -4.98 19.13
CA VAL A 108 -9.38 -6.38 19.51
C VAL A 108 -10.15 -7.20 18.47
N VAL A 109 -11.28 -6.67 17.96
CA VAL A 109 -12.04 -7.34 16.90
C VAL A 109 -11.21 -7.51 15.63
N PHE A 110 -10.50 -6.46 15.22
CA PHE A 110 -9.57 -6.53 14.09
C PHE A 110 -8.49 -7.62 14.31
N LEU A 111 -7.85 -7.62 15.47
CA LEU A 111 -6.80 -8.59 15.78
C LEU A 111 -7.31 -10.04 15.85
N ILE A 112 -8.54 -10.26 16.34
CA ILE A 112 -9.16 -11.59 16.32
C ILE A 112 -9.30 -12.09 14.87
N VAL A 113 -9.86 -11.28 13.98
CA VAL A 113 -10.04 -11.66 12.57
C VAL A 113 -8.68 -11.83 11.88
N PHE A 114 -7.75 -10.90 12.11
CA PHE A 114 -6.40 -10.97 11.55
C PHE A 114 -5.66 -12.25 12.00
N CYS A 115 -5.65 -12.54 13.29
CA CYS A 115 -4.99 -13.74 13.83
C CYS A 115 -5.69 -15.02 13.37
N ALA A 116 -7.02 -15.01 13.27
CA ALA A 116 -7.77 -16.17 12.76
C ALA A 116 -7.34 -16.51 11.33
N ILE A 117 -7.21 -15.50 10.45
CA ILE A 117 -6.73 -15.72 9.08
C ILE A 117 -5.28 -16.16 9.09
N MET A 118 -4.39 -15.41 9.75
CA MET A 118 -2.95 -15.64 9.70
C MET A 118 -2.52 -16.99 10.26
N PHE A 119 -3.16 -17.45 11.33
CA PHE A 119 -2.74 -18.69 12.00
C PHE A 119 -3.55 -19.93 11.59
N PHE A 120 -4.79 -19.76 11.13
CA PHE A 120 -5.67 -20.90 10.87
C PHE A 120 -6.10 -21.04 9.40
N ALA A 121 -6.08 -19.96 8.61
CA ALA A 121 -6.50 -19.99 7.23
C ALA A 121 -5.70 -19.01 6.34
N PRO A 122 -4.34 -19.08 6.32
CA PRO A 122 -3.51 -18.11 5.61
C PRO A 122 -3.72 -18.11 4.09
N GLU A 123 -4.15 -19.23 3.53
CA GLU A 123 -4.46 -19.34 2.10
C GLU A 123 -5.86 -18.80 1.77
N GLY A 124 -6.79 -18.88 2.74
CA GLY A 124 -8.18 -18.47 2.54
C GLY A 124 -8.85 -19.13 1.33
N GLY A 125 -8.54 -20.42 1.06
CA GLY A 125 -9.03 -21.12 -0.14
C GLY A 125 -8.45 -20.58 -1.46
N GLY A 126 -7.29 -19.94 -1.41
CA GLY A 126 -6.62 -19.32 -2.56
C GLY A 126 -6.93 -17.82 -2.73
N TYR A 127 -7.76 -17.22 -1.87
CA TYR A 127 -8.05 -15.78 -1.91
C TYR A 127 -6.90 -14.92 -1.38
N PHE A 128 -6.19 -15.38 -0.35
CA PHE A 128 -5.08 -14.64 0.24
C PHE A 128 -3.73 -15.10 -0.31
N LEU A 129 -3.52 -16.41 -0.39
CA LEU A 129 -2.32 -16.98 -0.99
C LEU A 129 -2.72 -17.95 -2.10
N GLU A 130 -2.51 -17.56 -3.33
CA GLU A 130 -2.76 -18.39 -4.51
C GLU A 130 -1.70 -19.48 -4.65
N ALA A 131 -2.10 -20.66 -5.16
CA ALA A 131 -1.20 -21.81 -5.33
C ALA A 131 0.11 -21.50 -6.08
N PRO A 132 0.15 -20.67 -7.15
CA PRO A 132 1.38 -20.32 -7.84
C PRO A 132 2.42 -19.58 -6.99
N ASN A 133 2.02 -18.99 -5.83
CA ASN A 133 2.98 -18.35 -4.92
C ASN A 133 3.91 -19.34 -4.22
N PHE A 134 3.53 -20.63 -4.15
CA PHE A 134 4.34 -21.69 -3.56
C PHE A 134 5.37 -22.27 -4.53
N ASP A 135 5.22 -22.02 -5.82
CA ASP A 135 6.18 -22.47 -6.82
C ASP A 135 7.54 -21.76 -6.61
N PRO A 136 8.66 -22.50 -6.64
CA PRO A 136 9.99 -21.90 -6.62
C PRO A 136 10.18 -20.93 -7.77
N ALA A 137 10.96 -19.86 -7.54
CA ALA A 137 11.30 -18.92 -8.59
C ALA A 137 12.21 -19.60 -9.65
N ASP A 138 11.81 -19.53 -10.90
CA ASP A 138 12.58 -20.00 -12.04
C ASP A 138 12.75 -18.87 -13.06
N PRO A 139 13.95 -18.27 -13.18
CA PRO A 139 14.21 -17.18 -14.10
C PRO A 139 14.17 -17.63 -15.58
N LEU A 140 14.26 -18.93 -15.85
CA LEU A 140 14.26 -19.48 -17.19
C LEU A 140 12.86 -19.88 -17.67
N LYS A 141 11.88 -19.92 -16.79
CA LYS A 141 10.52 -20.35 -17.10
C LYS A 141 9.51 -19.26 -16.78
N THR A 142 9.15 -18.50 -17.80
CA THR A 142 8.07 -17.50 -17.66
C THR A 142 6.74 -18.19 -17.38
N PRO A 143 5.99 -17.78 -16.33
CA PRO A 143 4.66 -18.30 -16.10
C PRO A 143 3.72 -18.03 -17.27
N ALA A 144 2.84 -18.97 -17.57
CA ALA A 144 1.84 -18.80 -18.63
C ALA A 144 0.89 -17.63 -18.37
N HIS A 145 0.67 -17.30 -17.10
CA HIS A 145 -0.19 -16.21 -16.68
C HIS A 145 0.46 -15.45 -15.51
N ILE A 146 0.72 -14.15 -15.72
CA ILE A 146 1.25 -13.25 -14.68
C ILE A 146 0.16 -12.22 -14.45
N ALA A 147 -0.71 -12.48 -13.48
CA ALA A 147 -1.74 -11.55 -13.03
C ALA A 147 -1.44 -11.07 -11.61
N PRO A 148 -1.76 -9.82 -11.28
CA PRO A 148 -1.71 -9.37 -9.90
C PRO A 148 -2.78 -10.07 -9.06
N VAL A 149 -2.57 -10.14 -7.75
CA VAL A 149 -3.61 -10.57 -6.81
C VAL A 149 -4.87 -9.72 -6.95
N TRP A 150 -6.03 -10.30 -6.62
CA TRP A 150 -7.33 -9.72 -6.93
C TRP A 150 -7.53 -8.28 -6.47
N TYR A 151 -6.99 -7.88 -5.32
CA TYR A 151 -7.12 -6.51 -4.81
C TYR A 151 -6.32 -5.46 -5.59
N PHE A 152 -5.35 -5.87 -6.42
CA PHE A 152 -4.68 -4.99 -7.38
C PHE A 152 -5.32 -4.98 -8.77
N THR A 153 -6.30 -5.85 -9.02
CA THR A 153 -6.97 -5.96 -10.32
C THR A 153 -7.55 -4.65 -10.84
N PRO A 154 -8.18 -3.78 -10.02
CA PRO A 154 -8.69 -2.50 -10.50
C PRO A 154 -7.58 -1.60 -11.08
N PHE A 155 -6.44 -1.53 -10.42
CA PHE A 155 -5.30 -0.73 -10.89
C PHE A 155 -4.69 -1.31 -12.17
N TYR A 156 -4.56 -2.63 -12.24
CA TYR A 156 -4.12 -3.32 -13.43
C TYR A 156 -5.09 -3.12 -14.60
N ALA A 157 -6.39 -3.13 -14.34
CA ALA A 157 -7.40 -2.85 -15.35
C ALA A 157 -7.26 -1.42 -15.92
N ILE A 158 -7.02 -0.42 -15.08
CA ILE A 158 -6.75 0.95 -15.51
C ILE A 158 -5.51 1.01 -16.41
N LEU A 159 -4.42 0.35 -16.00
CA LEU A 159 -3.20 0.25 -16.80
C LEU A 159 -3.48 -0.29 -18.21
N ARG A 160 -4.31 -1.32 -18.31
CA ARG A 160 -4.61 -2.01 -19.57
C ARG A 160 -5.69 -1.33 -20.41
N ALA A 161 -6.62 -0.60 -19.78
CA ALA A 161 -7.72 0.05 -20.46
C ALA A 161 -7.29 1.33 -21.19
N ILE A 162 -6.22 1.97 -20.74
CA ILE A 162 -5.73 3.21 -21.39
C ILE A 162 -4.91 2.83 -22.62
N PRO A 163 -5.31 3.31 -23.83
CA PRO A 163 -4.58 3.03 -25.04
C PRO A 163 -3.17 3.63 -25.04
N SER A 164 -2.26 3.01 -25.78
CA SER A 164 -0.92 3.56 -26.01
C SER A 164 -0.98 4.71 -27.02
N PHE A 165 -1.26 5.92 -26.54
CA PHE A 165 -1.18 7.11 -27.36
C PHE A 165 0.27 7.40 -27.75
N PHE A 166 0.49 7.86 -28.98
CA PHE A 166 1.82 8.16 -29.53
C PHE A 166 2.81 6.97 -29.47
N GLY A 167 2.30 5.73 -29.47
CA GLY A 167 3.12 4.53 -29.46
C GLY A 167 3.80 4.22 -28.13
N THR A 168 3.41 4.88 -27.03
CA THR A 168 4.00 4.66 -25.70
C THR A 168 2.97 4.17 -24.68
N GLN A 169 3.37 3.25 -23.82
CA GLN A 169 2.57 2.72 -22.71
C GLN A 169 2.53 3.66 -21.49
N VAL A 170 3.24 4.78 -21.54
CA VAL A 170 3.37 5.71 -20.40
C VAL A 170 2.01 6.19 -19.87
N TRP A 171 1.03 6.36 -20.75
CA TRP A 171 -0.30 6.84 -20.37
C TRP A 171 -1.06 5.86 -19.47
N GLY A 172 -0.94 4.57 -19.73
CA GLY A 172 -1.48 3.53 -18.85
C GLY A 172 -0.78 3.53 -17.47
N VAL A 173 0.54 3.68 -17.48
CA VAL A 173 1.32 3.76 -16.23
C VAL A 173 0.96 5.00 -15.42
N LEU A 174 0.80 6.16 -16.07
CA LEU A 174 0.36 7.39 -15.42
C LEU A 174 -1.05 7.27 -14.87
N GLY A 175 -1.97 6.67 -15.61
CA GLY A 175 -3.34 6.45 -15.16
C GLY A 175 -3.42 5.53 -13.93
N MET A 176 -2.67 4.44 -13.95
CA MET A 176 -2.56 3.54 -12.80
C MET A 176 -1.92 4.26 -11.60
N GLY A 177 -0.82 4.98 -11.82
CA GLY A 177 -0.15 5.76 -10.77
C GLY A 177 -1.06 6.82 -10.17
N ALA A 178 -1.81 7.55 -11.00
CA ALA A 178 -2.79 8.52 -10.54
C ALA A 178 -3.88 7.86 -9.68
N ALA A 179 -4.40 6.70 -10.09
CA ALA A 179 -5.39 5.97 -9.32
C ALA A 179 -4.86 5.54 -7.93
N VAL A 180 -3.59 5.16 -7.81
CA VAL A 180 -2.96 4.82 -6.53
C VAL A 180 -2.79 6.04 -5.62
N VAL A 181 -2.41 7.20 -6.20
CA VAL A 181 -2.11 8.42 -5.42
C VAL A 181 -3.37 9.17 -4.99
N LEU A 182 -4.47 9.06 -5.76
CA LEU A 182 -5.72 9.77 -5.49
C LEU A 182 -6.67 9.06 -4.52
N ILE A 183 -6.38 7.85 -4.10
CA ILE A 183 -7.11 7.15 -3.05
C ILE A 183 -6.57 7.57 -1.69
#